data_cda4db90c1694fdeb88eb50f6fd05655
#
_entry.id   cda4db90c1694fdeb88eb50f6fd05655
#
_cell.length_a   1.000
_cell.length_b   1.000
_cell.length_c   1.000
_cell.angle_alpha   90.00
_cell.angle_beta   90.00
_cell.angle_gamma   90.00
#
_symmetry.space_group_name_H-M   'P 1'
#
loop_
_entity.id
_entity.type
_entity.pdbx_description
1 polymer ?
#
loop_
_entity_poly.entity_id
_entity_poly.type
_entity_poly.pdbx_seq_one_letter_code
_entity_poly.pdbx_strand_id
1 'polypeptide(L)'
;ILVCGLLAWAGIEKEVQPVVKLPLVQVSLTWPGASPKEIEQQVIQRVEAAIKNIDNLRRYNSEASEGFGRVTLEALPRVDLTEFKEDVRDAIDGITSFPRDLEPARIRTIEWKETIHYLTVQGDIGERALGRLAEELRDELISLSQVSDVRVGGIRDEEVTIEVSE
;
A
#
# COMPACT_ATOMS: atom_id res chain seq x y z
N ILE A 1 17.70 -30.70 -33.08
CA ILE A 1 18.31 -29.96 -31.96
C ILE A 1 18.14 -28.45 -32.16
N LEU A 2 18.45 -27.87 -33.35
CA LEU A 2 18.32 -26.41 -33.63
C LEU A 2 16.86 -25.94 -33.50
N VAL A 3 15.89 -26.68 -34.02
CA VAL A 3 14.45 -26.34 -33.96
C VAL A 3 13.94 -26.35 -32.51
N CYS A 4 14.35 -27.34 -31.71
CA CYS A 4 13.97 -27.39 -30.28
C CYS A 4 14.60 -26.24 -29.48
N GLY A 5 15.83 -25.83 -29.81
CA GLY A 5 16.47 -24.68 -29.18
C GLY A 5 15.77 -23.36 -29.51
N LEU A 6 15.30 -23.19 -30.73
CA LEU A 6 14.57 -22.00 -31.18
C LEU A 6 13.18 -21.90 -30.56
N LEU A 7 12.48 -23.03 -30.41
CA LEU A 7 11.18 -23.11 -29.72
C LEU A 7 11.32 -22.84 -28.19
N ALA A 8 12.36 -23.37 -27.57
CA ALA A 8 12.66 -23.09 -26.17
C ALA A 8 12.99 -21.60 -25.94
N TRP A 9 13.76 -20.99 -26.84
CA TRP A 9 14.10 -19.56 -26.74
C TRP A 9 12.89 -18.64 -26.93
N ALA A 10 11.93 -19.03 -27.78
CA ALA A 10 10.68 -18.28 -27.99
C ALA A 10 9.69 -18.44 -26.81
N GLY A 11 9.83 -19.48 -26.00
CA GLY A 11 8.97 -19.76 -24.83
C GLY A 11 9.52 -19.27 -23.49
N ILE A 12 10.73 -18.65 -23.48
CA ILE A 12 11.27 -18.09 -22.24
C ILE A 12 10.59 -16.74 -21.96
N GLU A 13 9.84 -16.67 -20.87
CA GLU A 13 9.36 -15.42 -20.32
C GLU A 13 10.56 -14.57 -19.88
N LYS A 14 10.72 -13.43 -20.53
CA LYS A 14 11.82 -12.50 -20.21
C LYS A 14 11.33 -11.49 -19.18
N GLU A 15 11.54 -11.77 -17.91
CA GLU A 15 11.39 -10.80 -16.84
C GLU A 15 12.71 -10.05 -16.64
N VAL A 16 12.68 -8.73 -16.76
CA VAL A 16 13.86 -7.88 -16.53
C VAL A 16 14.19 -7.79 -15.05
N GLN A 17 13.17 -7.87 -14.19
CA GLN A 17 13.30 -7.97 -12.73
C GLN A 17 12.18 -8.87 -12.20
N PRO A 18 12.51 -9.91 -11.39
CA PRO A 18 11.47 -10.69 -10.74
C PRO A 18 10.77 -9.82 -9.69
N VAL A 19 9.47 -9.58 -9.89
CA VAL A 19 8.64 -8.87 -8.91
C VAL A 19 8.41 -9.78 -7.72
N VAL A 20 9.22 -9.61 -6.67
CA VAL A 20 9.00 -10.30 -5.40
C VAL A 20 7.85 -9.62 -4.66
N LYS A 21 6.64 -10.06 -4.91
CA LYS A 21 5.45 -9.62 -4.14
C LYS A 21 5.54 -10.21 -2.74
N LEU A 22 5.98 -9.39 -1.79
CA LEU A 22 5.94 -9.79 -0.38
C LEU A 22 4.49 -9.76 0.12
N PRO A 23 3.97 -10.86 0.67
CA PRO A 23 2.62 -10.91 1.23
C PRO A 23 2.59 -10.18 2.57
N LEU A 24 2.29 -8.87 2.54
CA LEU A 24 2.32 -8.02 3.73
C LEU A 24 0.91 -7.57 4.13
N VAL A 25 0.61 -7.69 5.42
CA VAL A 25 -0.56 -7.12 6.07
C VAL A 25 -0.10 -6.06 7.07
N GLN A 26 -0.73 -4.92 7.08
CA GLN A 26 -0.43 -3.81 7.98
C GLN A 26 -1.61 -3.55 8.91
N VAL A 27 -1.32 -3.51 10.21
CA VAL A 27 -2.22 -3.06 11.26
C VAL A 27 -1.80 -1.66 11.68
N SER A 28 -2.72 -0.71 11.62
CA SER A 28 -2.50 0.68 12.04
C SER A 28 -3.43 0.99 13.20
N LEU A 29 -2.89 1.56 14.28
CA LEU A 29 -3.59 1.86 15.51
C LEU A 29 -3.34 3.33 15.85
N THR A 30 -4.42 4.08 16.07
CA THR A 30 -4.36 5.51 16.40
C THR A 30 -4.86 5.71 17.82
N TRP A 31 -4.05 6.35 18.65
CA TRP A 31 -4.41 6.77 20.00
C TRP A 31 -3.96 8.20 20.21
N PRO A 32 -4.83 9.19 19.93
CA PRO A 32 -4.48 10.59 20.01
C PRO A 32 -3.98 11.01 21.39
N GLY A 33 -2.86 11.74 21.42
CA GLY A 33 -2.26 12.26 22.64
C GLY A 33 -1.42 11.26 23.44
N ALA A 34 -1.36 9.99 23.04
CA ALA A 34 -0.50 9.02 23.70
C ALA A 34 0.97 9.18 23.30
N SER A 35 1.87 9.08 24.28
CA SER A 35 3.30 9.06 24.03
C SER A 35 3.75 7.77 23.34
N PRO A 36 4.92 7.76 22.65
CA PRO A 36 5.44 6.53 22.02
C PRO A 36 5.58 5.36 22.99
N LYS A 37 5.95 5.64 24.24
CA LYS A 37 6.08 4.62 25.29
C LYS A 37 4.73 4.01 25.68
N GLU A 38 3.67 4.80 25.74
CA GLU A 38 2.32 4.32 26.02
C GLU A 38 1.79 3.47 24.85
N ILE A 39 2.02 3.91 23.60
CA ILE A 39 1.68 3.13 22.39
C ILE A 39 2.42 1.79 22.43
N GLU A 40 3.71 1.78 22.71
CA GLU A 40 4.48 0.54 22.79
C GLU A 40 3.93 -0.41 23.86
N GLN A 41 3.78 0.08 25.10
CA GLN A 41 3.45 -0.78 26.24
C GLN A 41 1.99 -1.20 26.30
N GLN A 42 1.05 -0.34 25.91
CA GLN A 42 -0.36 -0.59 26.06
C GLN A 42 -1.06 -1.05 24.77
N VAL A 43 -0.43 -0.84 23.63
CA VAL A 43 -1.00 -1.19 22.32
C VAL A 43 -0.15 -2.22 21.62
N ILE A 44 1.10 -1.89 21.26
CA ILE A 44 1.96 -2.75 20.44
C ILE A 44 2.23 -4.10 21.09
N GLN A 45 2.65 -4.12 22.36
CA GLN A 45 2.93 -5.38 23.07
C GLN A 45 1.71 -6.32 23.14
N ARG A 46 0.49 -5.78 23.21
CA ARG A 46 -0.74 -6.57 23.19
C ARG A 46 -1.04 -7.14 21.82
N VAL A 47 -0.84 -6.33 20.78
CA VAL A 47 -0.95 -6.78 19.40
C VAL A 47 0.07 -7.88 19.12
N GLU A 48 1.33 -7.69 19.49
CA GLU A 48 2.37 -8.69 19.31
C GLU A 48 2.05 -10.01 20.03
N ALA A 49 1.51 -9.93 21.24
CA ALA A 49 1.08 -11.11 21.99
C ALA A 49 -0.06 -11.86 21.27
N ALA A 50 -1.01 -11.14 20.66
CA ALA A 50 -2.14 -11.73 19.95
C ALA A 50 -1.71 -12.35 18.61
N ILE A 51 -0.85 -11.67 17.85
CA ILE A 51 -0.44 -12.14 16.51
C ILE A 51 0.62 -13.26 16.54
N LYS A 52 1.31 -13.45 17.67
CA LYS A 52 2.45 -14.37 17.79
C LYS A 52 2.11 -15.80 17.38
N ASN A 53 0.87 -16.22 17.56
CA ASN A 53 0.41 -17.58 17.31
C ASN A 53 -0.44 -17.70 16.03
N ILE A 54 -0.48 -16.69 15.19
CA ILE A 54 -1.19 -16.75 13.90
C ILE A 54 -0.45 -17.69 12.97
N ASP A 55 -1.18 -18.61 12.35
CA ASP A 55 -0.65 -19.53 11.38
C ASP A 55 -0.11 -18.77 10.14
N ASN A 56 0.90 -19.34 9.52
CA ASN A 56 1.53 -18.77 8.33
C ASN A 56 2.23 -17.39 8.52
N LEU A 57 2.40 -16.91 9.73
CA LEU A 57 3.19 -15.72 10.02
C LEU A 57 4.69 -16.05 9.89
N ARG A 58 5.39 -15.35 9.00
CA ARG A 58 6.83 -15.46 8.83
C ARG A 58 7.61 -14.59 9.80
N ARG A 59 7.23 -13.31 9.85
CA ARG A 59 7.81 -12.30 10.74
C ARG A 59 6.90 -11.09 10.84
N TYR A 60 7.13 -10.28 11.85
CA TYR A 60 6.48 -8.97 11.97
C TYR A 60 7.50 -7.90 12.35
N ASN A 61 7.15 -6.65 12.08
CA ASN A 61 7.88 -5.46 12.51
C ASN A 61 6.89 -4.47 13.10
N SER A 62 7.24 -3.88 14.23
CA SER A 62 6.41 -2.94 14.97
C SER A 62 7.08 -1.59 15.10
N GLU A 63 6.29 -0.53 14.99
CA GLU A 63 6.72 0.86 15.16
C GLU A 63 5.76 1.56 16.10
N ALA A 64 6.30 2.32 17.06
CA ALA A 64 5.55 3.17 17.96
C ALA A 64 6.00 4.62 17.79
N SER A 65 5.05 5.51 17.54
CA SER A 65 5.24 6.96 17.43
C SER A 65 4.21 7.68 18.31
N GLU A 66 4.32 9.00 18.42
CA GLU A 66 3.34 9.79 19.15
C GLU A 66 1.95 9.66 18.53
N GLY A 67 0.98 9.20 19.31
CA GLY A 67 -0.41 8.98 18.87
C GLY A 67 -0.64 7.86 17.87
N PHE A 68 0.40 7.10 17.47
CA PHE A 68 0.28 6.15 16.38
C PHE A 68 1.14 4.90 16.58
N GLY A 69 0.55 3.71 16.36
CA GLY A 69 1.22 2.42 16.31
C GLY A 69 1.03 1.74 14.97
N ARG A 70 2.05 1.02 14.50
CA ARG A 70 2.01 0.24 13.27
C ARG A 70 2.64 -1.12 13.50
N VAL A 71 1.96 -2.16 13.04
CA VAL A 71 2.52 -3.51 12.98
C VAL A 71 2.38 -4.02 11.55
N THR A 72 3.52 -4.38 10.94
CA THR A 72 3.57 -4.94 9.59
C THR A 72 3.90 -6.42 9.71
N LEU A 73 3.01 -7.27 9.21
CA LEU A 73 3.14 -8.71 9.23
C LEU A 73 3.49 -9.21 7.84
N GLU A 74 4.47 -10.11 7.75
CA GLU A 74 4.83 -10.82 6.53
C GLU A 74 4.36 -12.27 6.66
N ALA A 75 3.46 -12.67 5.76
CA ALA A 75 3.00 -14.05 5.68
C ALA A 75 4.03 -14.93 4.95
N LEU A 76 3.88 -16.25 5.06
CA LEU A 76 4.65 -17.21 4.25
C LEU A 76 4.28 -17.06 2.77
N PRO A 77 5.22 -17.37 1.84
CA PRO A 77 4.93 -17.36 0.41
C PRO A 77 3.78 -18.32 0.04
N ARG A 78 2.94 -17.90 -0.92
CA ARG A 78 1.80 -18.68 -1.46
C ARG A 78 0.59 -18.85 -0.52
N VAL A 79 0.55 -18.13 0.59
CA VAL A 79 -0.61 -18.08 1.48
C VAL A 79 -1.69 -17.21 0.84
N ASP A 80 -2.97 -17.57 1.05
CA ASP A 80 -4.07 -16.68 0.72
C ASP A 80 -4.03 -15.45 1.66
N LEU A 81 -3.72 -14.32 1.07
CA LEU A 81 -3.54 -13.08 1.82
C LEU A 81 -4.87 -12.54 2.38
N THR A 82 -6.00 -12.94 1.79
CA THR A 82 -7.33 -12.57 2.29
C THR A 82 -7.63 -13.33 3.58
N GLU A 83 -7.40 -14.65 3.59
CA GLU A 83 -7.55 -15.48 4.77
C GLU A 83 -6.60 -15.02 5.89
N PHE A 84 -5.32 -14.86 5.57
CA PHE A 84 -4.34 -14.35 6.54
C PHE A 84 -4.72 -12.99 7.14
N LYS A 85 -5.27 -12.08 6.34
CA LYS A 85 -5.75 -10.79 6.84
C LYS A 85 -6.95 -10.94 7.78
N GLU A 86 -7.87 -11.87 7.51
CA GLU A 86 -8.99 -12.15 8.43
C GLU A 86 -8.49 -12.77 9.74
N ASP A 87 -7.52 -13.71 9.71
CA ASP A 87 -6.89 -14.26 10.91
C ASP A 87 -6.24 -13.16 11.76
N VAL A 88 -5.54 -12.21 11.11
CA VAL A 88 -4.98 -11.03 11.80
C VAL A 88 -6.10 -10.18 12.42
N ARG A 89 -7.20 -9.97 11.70
CA ARG A 89 -8.34 -9.22 12.22
C ARG A 89 -8.93 -9.87 13.44
N ASP A 90 -9.23 -11.15 13.37
CA ASP A 90 -9.81 -11.92 14.47
C ASP A 90 -8.93 -11.89 15.72
N ALA A 91 -7.60 -12.00 15.52
CA ALA A 91 -6.64 -11.89 16.62
C ALA A 91 -6.64 -10.49 17.27
N ILE A 92 -6.75 -9.43 16.47
CA ILE A 92 -6.78 -8.04 16.99
C ILE A 92 -8.12 -7.76 17.68
N ASP A 93 -9.24 -8.17 17.10
CA ASP A 93 -10.58 -7.97 17.64
C ASP A 93 -10.79 -8.74 18.95
N GLY A 94 -10.05 -9.84 19.15
CA GLY A 94 -9.98 -10.60 20.40
C GLY A 94 -9.29 -9.88 21.56
N ILE A 95 -8.61 -8.75 21.33
CA ILE A 95 -7.92 -7.98 22.38
C ILE A 95 -8.90 -7.10 23.15
N THR A 96 -9.38 -7.59 24.29
CA THR A 96 -10.33 -6.85 25.13
C THR A 96 -9.70 -5.79 26.04
N SER A 97 -8.39 -5.76 26.12
CA SER A 97 -7.63 -4.94 27.07
C SER A 97 -7.08 -3.64 26.50
N PHE A 98 -7.48 -3.24 25.30
CA PHE A 98 -7.07 -1.97 24.70
C PHE A 98 -7.52 -0.74 25.51
N PRO A 99 -6.77 0.38 25.46
CA PRO A 99 -7.24 1.65 26.01
C PRO A 99 -8.58 2.08 25.42
N ARG A 100 -9.43 2.73 26.21
CA ARG A 100 -10.78 3.15 25.78
C ARG A 100 -10.77 4.18 24.65
N ASP A 101 -9.73 5.01 24.64
CA ASP A 101 -9.58 6.11 23.67
C ASP A 101 -8.80 5.69 22.42
N LEU A 102 -8.46 4.39 22.27
CA LEU A 102 -7.86 3.84 21.06
C LEU A 102 -8.92 3.77 19.97
N GLU A 103 -8.61 4.34 18.79
CA GLU A 103 -9.46 4.18 17.61
C GLU A 103 -9.47 2.72 17.14
N PRO A 104 -10.54 2.28 16.44
CA PRO A 104 -10.58 0.95 15.83
C PRO A 104 -9.37 0.69 14.93
N ALA A 105 -8.78 -0.48 15.07
CA ALA A 105 -7.62 -0.88 14.28
C ALA A 105 -7.96 -0.91 12.78
N ARG A 106 -7.06 -0.35 11.95
CA ARG A 106 -7.18 -0.40 10.49
C ARG A 106 -6.24 -1.47 9.96
N ILE A 107 -6.81 -2.51 9.36
CA ILE A 107 -6.05 -3.64 8.83
C ILE A 107 -6.17 -3.64 7.31
N ARG A 108 -5.03 -3.58 6.63
CA ARG A 108 -4.95 -3.55 5.17
C ARG A 108 -3.82 -4.43 4.64
N THR A 109 -4.01 -4.95 3.46
CA THR A 109 -2.96 -5.57 2.67
C THR A 109 -2.09 -4.49 2.03
N ILE A 110 -0.78 -4.67 2.05
CA ILE A 110 0.13 -3.81 1.29
C ILE A 110 0.28 -4.39 -0.10
N GLU A 111 -0.29 -3.70 -1.07
CA GLU A 111 -0.12 -4.03 -2.48
C GLU A 111 1.09 -3.28 -3.04
N TRP A 112 2.01 -4.02 -3.64
CA TRP A 112 3.11 -3.43 -4.38
C TRP A 112 2.61 -3.08 -5.78
N LYS A 113 2.51 -1.78 -6.03
CA LYS A 113 2.24 -1.26 -7.37
C LYS A 113 3.56 -0.82 -7.99
N GLU A 114 3.96 -1.46 -9.06
CA GLU A 114 5.14 -1.10 -9.82
C GLU A 114 4.73 -0.19 -10.97
N THR A 115 5.45 0.91 -11.16
CA THR A 115 5.26 1.77 -12.31
C THR A 115 5.94 1.13 -13.52
N ILE A 116 5.14 0.63 -14.46
CA ILE A 116 5.62 -0.11 -15.63
C ILE A 116 6.08 0.86 -16.73
N HIS A 117 5.36 1.97 -16.90
CA HIS A 117 5.63 2.94 -17.95
C HIS A 117 5.51 4.38 -17.46
N TYR A 118 6.32 5.24 -18.03
CA TYR A 118 6.24 6.69 -17.90
C TYR A 118 5.87 7.26 -19.26
N LEU A 119 4.78 8.04 -19.30
CA LEU A 119 4.37 8.82 -20.46
C LEU A 119 4.68 10.28 -20.20
N THR A 120 5.38 10.92 -21.10
CA THR A 120 5.66 12.37 -21.02
C THR A 120 4.79 13.11 -22.01
N VAL A 121 3.99 14.04 -21.54
CA VAL A 121 3.19 14.94 -22.37
C VAL A 121 3.94 16.26 -22.48
N GLN A 122 4.24 16.68 -23.70
CA GLN A 122 4.93 17.96 -23.98
C GLN A 122 4.33 18.67 -25.19
N GLY A 123 4.35 20.00 -25.19
CA GLY A 123 3.83 20.80 -26.29
C GLY A 123 3.98 22.29 -26.00
N ASP A 124 3.86 23.12 -27.04
CA ASP A 124 3.87 24.57 -26.92
C ASP A 124 2.44 25.11 -26.66
N ILE A 125 1.79 24.54 -25.65
CA ILE A 125 0.49 24.94 -25.14
C ILE A 125 0.66 25.21 -23.65
N GLY A 126 0.11 26.30 -23.14
CA GLY A 126 0.32 26.70 -21.75
C GLY A 126 0.12 25.56 -20.72
N GLU A 127 0.79 25.66 -19.57
CA GLU A 127 0.84 24.64 -18.50
C GLU A 127 -0.55 24.10 -18.12
N ARG A 128 -1.57 24.97 -18.02
CA ARG A 128 -2.95 24.55 -17.71
C ARG A 128 -3.59 23.66 -18.80
N ALA A 129 -3.24 23.91 -20.07
CA ALA A 129 -3.76 23.10 -21.17
C ALA A 129 -3.08 21.73 -21.20
N LEU A 130 -1.76 21.69 -20.92
CA LEU A 130 -1.01 20.44 -20.76
C LEU A 130 -1.54 19.62 -19.57
N GLY A 131 -1.84 20.28 -18.45
CA GLY A 131 -2.45 19.64 -17.28
C GLY A 131 -3.77 18.97 -17.59
N ARG A 132 -4.70 19.70 -18.24
CA ARG A 132 -5.99 19.12 -18.66
C ARG A 132 -5.85 17.96 -19.62
N LEU A 133 -4.94 18.07 -20.60
CA LEU A 133 -4.68 16.99 -21.52
C LEU A 133 -4.11 15.74 -20.81
N ALA A 134 -3.24 15.94 -19.83
CA ALA A 134 -2.70 14.84 -19.03
C ALA A 134 -3.78 14.14 -18.17
N GLU A 135 -4.73 14.92 -17.62
CA GLU A 135 -5.88 14.38 -16.89
C GLU A 135 -6.84 13.59 -17.82
N GLU A 136 -7.13 14.12 -19.00
CA GLU A 136 -7.95 13.43 -20.01
C GLU A 136 -7.29 12.10 -20.43
N LEU A 137 -5.98 12.13 -20.69
CA LEU A 137 -5.22 10.91 -21.03
C LEU A 137 -5.20 9.91 -19.87
N ARG A 138 -5.09 10.36 -18.63
CA ARG A 138 -5.20 9.50 -17.45
C ARG A 138 -6.54 8.76 -17.44
N ASP A 139 -7.64 9.50 -17.63
CA ASP A 139 -8.99 8.93 -17.58
C ASP A 139 -9.22 7.92 -18.74
N GLU A 140 -8.68 8.21 -19.91
CA GLU A 140 -8.72 7.29 -21.05
C GLU A 140 -7.90 6.02 -20.78
N LEU A 141 -6.69 6.17 -20.25
CA LEU A 141 -5.80 5.05 -19.92
C LEU A 141 -6.40 4.15 -18.82
N ILE A 142 -6.99 4.74 -17.76
CA ILE A 142 -7.64 3.97 -16.69
C ILE A 142 -8.84 3.18 -17.22
N SER A 143 -9.49 3.66 -18.28
CA SER A 143 -10.62 2.93 -18.90
C SER A 143 -10.21 1.61 -19.57
N LEU A 144 -8.93 1.41 -19.84
CA LEU A 144 -8.39 0.19 -20.42
C LEU A 144 -8.34 -0.93 -19.37
N SER A 145 -8.90 -2.08 -19.68
CA SER A 145 -8.98 -3.22 -18.74
C SER A 145 -7.62 -3.76 -18.25
N GLN A 146 -6.54 -3.42 -18.94
CA GLN A 146 -5.18 -3.87 -18.65
C GLN A 146 -4.41 -2.87 -17.74
N VAL A 147 -4.98 -1.68 -17.51
CA VAL A 147 -4.36 -0.62 -16.71
C VAL A 147 -5.02 -0.55 -15.35
N SER A 148 -4.24 -0.74 -14.30
CA SER A 148 -4.74 -0.77 -12.92
C SER A 148 -4.61 0.56 -12.16
N ASP A 149 -3.65 1.40 -12.55
CA ASP A 149 -3.40 2.70 -11.91
C ASP A 149 -2.64 3.64 -12.85
N VAL A 150 -3.03 4.90 -12.88
CA VAL A 150 -2.34 5.97 -13.63
C VAL A 150 -2.20 7.19 -12.74
N ARG A 151 -0.99 7.71 -12.61
CA ARG A 151 -0.72 8.91 -11.82
C ARG A 151 -0.21 10.01 -12.73
N VAL A 152 -0.81 11.18 -12.59
CA VAL A 152 -0.32 12.39 -13.24
C VAL A 152 0.62 13.10 -12.28
N GLY A 153 1.77 13.53 -12.76
CA GLY A 153 2.77 14.28 -12.02
C GLY A 153 3.32 15.45 -12.83
N GLY A 154 3.95 16.40 -12.13
CA GLY A 154 4.54 17.59 -12.78
C GLY A 154 3.54 18.71 -13.09
N ILE A 155 2.30 18.60 -12.62
CA ILE A 155 1.29 19.67 -12.69
C ILE A 155 1.33 20.42 -11.35
N ARG A 156 1.22 21.76 -11.41
CA ARG A 156 1.03 22.57 -10.21
C ARG A 156 -0.45 22.53 -9.80
N ASP A 157 -0.68 22.47 -8.49
CA ASP A 157 -2.02 22.56 -7.92
C ASP A 157 -2.64 23.92 -8.29
N GLU A 158 -3.91 23.92 -8.71
CA GLU A 158 -4.64 25.17 -8.97
C GLU A 158 -5.09 25.77 -7.64
N GLU A 159 -4.62 26.98 -7.34
CA GLU A 159 -5.06 27.77 -6.20
C GLU A 159 -6.07 28.84 -6.67
N VAL A 160 -7.23 28.89 -6.04
CA VAL A 160 -8.21 29.96 -6.23
C VAL A 160 -8.15 30.88 -5.02
N THR A 161 -7.55 32.06 -5.20
CA THR A 161 -7.53 33.12 -4.17
C THR A 161 -8.73 34.02 -4.35
N ILE A 162 -9.59 34.11 -3.33
CA ILE A 162 -10.73 35.04 -3.29
C ILE A 162 -10.33 36.19 -2.38
N GLU A 163 -10.06 37.34 -2.97
CA GLU A 163 -9.86 38.62 -2.21
C GLU A 163 -11.20 39.31 -2.04
N VAL A 164 -11.61 39.51 -0.80
CA VAL A 164 -12.78 40.31 -0.45
C VAL A 164 -12.27 41.69 -0.03
N SER A 165 -12.52 42.74 -0.83
CA SER A 165 -12.23 44.12 -0.42
C SER A 165 -13.32 44.60 0.53
N GLU A 166 -12.90 45.17 1.68
CA GLU A 166 -13.78 45.88 2.61
C GLU A 166 -14.29 47.21 2.04
#